data_8b7bbc10fab1e51457d473cf3f8356f4
#
_entry.id   8b7bbc10fab1e51457d473cf3f8356f4
#
_cell.length_a   1.000
_cell.length_b   1.000
_cell.length_c   1.000
_cell.angle_alpha   90.00
_cell.angle_beta   90.00
_cell.angle_gamma   90.00
#
_symmetry.space_group_name_H-M   'P 1'
#
loop_
_entity.id
_entity.type
_entity.pdbx_description
1 polymer ?
#
loop_
_entity_poly.entity_id
_entity_poly.type
_entity_poly.pdbx_seq_one_letter_code
_entity_poly.pdbx_strand_id
1 'polypeptide(L)'
;ARGFVAYGVRDHKWKYKGEIEYSFHDKKRHSREFPVHSLRLSQLYDIDYVGQHYVFTNSDNFFLSLKRLTDRNVIYHRLSDLTYTLELYNNFSVEALLRNDRRIATGWIPFVDGNGNAMSHYTENYLKLTLRYAPGEKFFQSRSARYPVNLDAPVFILSHTFAPQGLSKYPVNKTEFSMQKRFWLSAFGYID
;
A
#
# COMPACT_ATOMS: atom_id res chain seq x y z
N ALA A 1 -6.13 11.94 12.56
CA ALA A 1 -5.13 12.48 11.65
C ALA A 1 -3.73 12.13 12.16
N ARG A 2 -2.79 11.91 11.26
CA ARG A 2 -1.36 11.69 11.56
C ARG A 2 -0.52 12.15 10.38
N GLY A 3 0.76 12.46 10.64
CA GLY A 3 1.67 12.87 9.59
C GLY A 3 3.09 13.01 10.09
N PHE A 4 4.02 13.17 9.16
CA PHE A 4 5.41 13.53 9.45
C PHE A 4 5.92 14.53 8.41
N VAL A 5 6.98 15.24 8.76
CA VAL A 5 7.77 16.08 7.87
C VAL A 5 9.23 15.78 8.10
N ALA A 6 9.99 15.64 7.03
CA ALA A 6 11.43 15.39 7.07
C ALA A 6 12.13 16.27 6.04
N TYR A 7 13.38 16.64 6.33
CA TYR A 7 14.23 17.37 5.41
C TYR A 7 15.45 16.53 5.01
N GLY A 8 15.61 16.34 3.71
CA GLY A 8 16.75 15.60 3.17
C GLY A 8 17.98 16.49 3.10
N VAL A 9 19.02 16.16 3.87
CA VAL A 9 20.25 16.96 3.91
C VAL A 9 21.05 16.88 2.60
N ARG A 10 20.97 15.74 1.90
CA ARG A 10 21.71 15.56 0.63
C ARG A 10 20.99 16.12 -0.58
N ASP A 11 19.67 16.00 -0.62
CA ASP A 11 18.84 16.40 -1.76
C ASP A 11 18.18 17.78 -1.57
N HIS A 12 18.35 18.40 -0.37
CA HIS A 12 17.80 19.70 0.00
C HIS A 12 16.30 19.82 -0.24
N LYS A 13 15.54 18.71 -0.05
CA LYS A 13 14.10 18.67 -0.27
C LYS A 13 13.33 18.29 0.97
N TRP A 14 12.17 18.92 1.13
CA TRP A 14 11.19 18.54 2.13
C TRP A 14 10.45 17.29 1.68
N LYS A 15 10.26 16.38 2.61
CA LYS A 15 9.47 15.15 2.46
C LYS A 15 8.38 15.19 3.49
N TYR A 16 7.19 14.73 3.13
CA TYR A 16 6.06 14.75 4.06
C TYR A 16 5.08 13.63 3.78
N LYS A 17 4.36 13.26 4.83
CA LYS A 17 3.16 12.43 4.75
C LYS A 17 2.10 13.02 5.65
N GLY A 18 0.88 13.15 5.12
CA GLY A 18 -0.31 13.52 5.87
C GLY A 18 -1.40 12.49 5.63
N GLU A 19 -2.17 12.17 6.68
CA GLU A 19 -3.26 11.21 6.61
C GLU A 19 -4.39 11.67 7.52
N ILE A 20 -5.60 11.68 6.96
CA ILE A 20 -6.85 11.96 7.67
C ILE A 20 -7.78 10.79 7.42
N GLU A 21 -8.37 10.26 8.48
CA GLU A 21 -9.31 9.14 8.42
C GLU A 21 -10.60 9.54 9.11
N TYR A 22 -11.70 9.34 8.41
CA TYR A 22 -13.06 9.47 8.93
C TYR A 22 -13.66 8.09 9.10
N SER A 23 -14.17 7.78 10.29
CA SER A 23 -14.88 6.54 10.59
C SER A 23 -16.39 6.80 10.61
N PHE A 24 -17.14 5.95 9.93
CA PHE A 24 -18.61 5.97 9.93
C PHE A 24 -19.23 5.31 11.15
N HIS A 25 -18.40 4.87 12.11
CA HIS A 25 -18.86 4.30 13.37
C HIS A 25 -19.23 5.36 14.40
N ASP A 26 -19.96 4.94 15.43
CA ASP A 26 -20.29 5.77 16.57
C ASP A 26 -19.02 6.36 17.20
N LYS A 27 -19.14 7.60 17.72
CA LYS A 27 -18.02 8.37 18.31
C LYS A 27 -17.27 7.66 19.46
N LYS A 28 -17.86 6.62 20.05
CA LYS A 28 -17.27 5.85 21.13
C LYS A 28 -16.29 4.76 20.66
N ARG A 29 -16.31 4.40 19.35
CA ARG A 29 -15.46 3.36 18.79
C ARG A 29 -14.22 3.97 18.13
N HIS A 30 -13.11 3.22 18.19
CA HIS A 30 -11.90 3.61 17.47
C HIS A 30 -12.08 3.31 15.98
N SER A 31 -11.48 4.14 15.10
CA SER A 31 -11.60 3.99 13.63
C SER A 31 -11.10 2.64 13.07
N ARG A 32 -10.30 1.92 13.84
CA ARG A 32 -9.74 0.60 13.49
C ARG A 32 -10.40 -0.56 14.22
N GLU A 33 -11.45 -0.29 14.96
CA GLU A 33 -12.23 -1.34 15.63
C GLU A 33 -13.09 -2.07 14.61
N PHE A 34 -13.11 -3.40 14.71
CA PHE A 34 -13.88 -4.26 13.82
C PHE A 34 -15.40 -4.16 14.08
N PRO A 35 -16.22 -4.16 13.04
CA PRO A 35 -15.90 -4.07 11.61
C PRO A 35 -15.49 -2.65 11.20
N VAL A 36 -14.41 -2.50 10.44
CA VAL A 36 -13.95 -1.19 9.97
C VAL A 36 -14.90 -0.65 8.90
N HIS A 37 -15.31 0.60 9.06
CA HIS A 37 -16.04 1.35 8.05
C HIS A 37 -15.49 2.77 8.03
N SER A 38 -14.59 3.04 7.09
CA SER A 38 -13.84 4.30 7.07
C SER A 38 -13.53 4.82 5.68
N LEU A 39 -13.30 6.11 5.62
CA LEU A 39 -12.78 6.83 4.47
C LEU A 39 -11.47 7.51 4.87
N ARG A 40 -10.39 7.23 4.16
CA ARG A 40 -9.05 7.75 4.44
C ARG A 40 -8.55 8.54 3.25
N LEU A 41 -8.09 9.75 3.53
CA LEU A 41 -7.35 10.59 2.60
C LEU A 41 -5.89 10.62 3.05
N SER A 42 -4.96 10.30 2.16
CA SER A 42 -3.52 10.42 2.46
C SER A 42 -2.77 11.08 1.34
N GLN A 43 -1.74 11.84 1.70
CA GLN A 43 -0.80 12.44 0.77
C GLN A 43 0.62 12.19 1.25
N LEU A 44 1.46 11.72 0.33
CA LEU A 44 2.87 11.44 0.55
C LEU A 44 3.70 12.14 -0.52
N TYR A 45 4.80 12.76 -0.12
CA TYR A 45 5.89 13.16 -1.02
C TYR A 45 7.20 12.66 -0.43
N ASP A 46 7.83 11.71 -1.13
CA ASP A 46 9.05 11.04 -0.63
C ASP A 46 9.89 10.52 -1.80
N ILE A 47 11.03 9.92 -1.45
CA ILE A 47 11.90 9.19 -2.35
C ILE A 47 11.39 7.75 -2.50
N ASP A 48 11.42 7.24 -3.71
CA ASP A 48 11.19 5.84 -4.01
C ASP A 48 12.42 5.22 -4.68
N TYR A 49 12.78 4.01 -4.26
CA TYR A 49 13.88 3.24 -4.82
C TYR A 49 13.35 2.32 -5.90
N VAL A 50 13.67 2.63 -7.15
CA VAL A 50 13.20 1.85 -8.29
C VAL A 50 13.79 0.45 -8.27
N GLY A 51 12.92 -0.57 -8.41
CA GLY A 51 13.32 -1.98 -8.45
C GLY A 51 13.44 -2.66 -7.08
N GLN A 52 13.09 -2.00 -5.98
CA GLN A 52 13.13 -2.59 -4.63
C GLN A 52 11.78 -3.11 -4.11
N HIS A 53 10.74 -3.06 -4.91
CA HIS A 53 9.44 -3.60 -4.53
C HIS A 53 9.39 -5.12 -4.70
N TYR A 54 9.82 -5.84 -3.69
CA TYR A 54 9.67 -7.29 -3.63
C TYR A 54 8.39 -7.65 -2.86
N VAL A 55 7.54 -8.45 -3.47
CA VAL A 55 6.23 -8.85 -2.90
C VAL A 55 6.38 -9.67 -1.60
N PHE A 56 7.55 -10.29 -1.37
CA PHE A 56 7.80 -11.23 -0.27
C PHE A 56 8.92 -10.83 0.68
N THR A 57 9.41 -9.59 0.65
CA THR A 57 10.42 -9.15 1.64
C THR A 57 9.74 -8.51 2.84
N ASN A 58 10.01 -9.03 4.02
CA ASN A 58 9.73 -8.33 5.26
C ASN A 58 10.53 -7.03 5.30
N SER A 59 9.89 -5.94 5.75
CA SER A 59 10.50 -4.62 5.93
C SER A 59 11.73 -4.62 6.87
N ASP A 60 11.89 -5.67 7.66
CA ASP A 60 12.92 -5.80 8.70
C ASP A 60 14.12 -6.65 8.25
N ASN A 61 14.43 -6.67 6.97
CA ASN A 61 15.58 -7.43 6.49
C ASN A 61 16.89 -6.70 6.85
N PHE A 62 17.55 -7.18 7.90
CA PHE A 62 18.84 -6.68 8.41
C PHE A 62 19.92 -6.59 7.31
N PHE A 63 19.96 -7.53 6.38
CA PHE A 63 20.92 -7.53 5.27
C PHE A 63 20.68 -6.41 4.27
N LEU A 64 19.45 -5.94 4.10
CA LEU A 64 19.15 -4.76 3.27
C LEU A 64 19.66 -3.48 3.92
N SER A 65 19.65 -3.41 5.25
CA SER A 65 20.18 -2.26 6.02
C SER A 65 21.70 -2.15 5.92
N LEU A 66 22.40 -3.27 5.74
CA LEU A 66 23.86 -3.32 5.55
C LEU A 66 24.30 -3.02 4.12
N LYS A 67 23.41 -3.15 3.16
CA LYS A 67 23.70 -2.86 1.75
C LYS A 67 23.81 -1.34 1.56
N ARG A 68 25.01 -0.79 1.56
CA ARG A 68 25.28 0.59 1.13
C ARG A 68 25.00 0.71 -0.37
N LEU A 69 23.74 0.95 -0.70
CA LEU A 69 23.36 1.26 -2.09
C LEU A 69 23.90 2.66 -2.41
N THR A 70 24.64 2.77 -3.49
CA THR A 70 24.87 4.07 -4.13
C THR A 70 23.48 4.58 -4.56
N ASP A 71 23.09 5.73 -4.04
CA ASP A 71 21.74 6.35 -4.14
C ASP A 71 21.38 6.80 -5.58
N ARG A 72 21.74 6.00 -6.59
CA ARG A 72 21.54 6.34 -7.99
C ARG A 72 20.19 5.92 -8.57
N ASN A 73 19.51 4.96 -7.95
CA ASN A 73 18.25 4.41 -8.45
C ASN A 73 17.05 4.98 -7.70
N VAL A 74 17.01 6.30 -7.55
CA VAL A 74 15.95 6.99 -6.81
C VAL A 74 15.14 7.91 -7.72
N ILE A 75 13.84 7.94 -7.48
CA ILE A 75 12.90 8.90 -8.04
C ILE A 75 12.17 9.59 -6.89
N TYR A 76 11.59 10.76 -7.13
CA TYR A 76 10.61 11.32 -6.19
C TYR A 76 9.22 10.91 -6.62
N HIS A 77 8.38 10.62 -5.65
CA HIS A 77 6.98 10.38 -5.93
C HIS A 77 6.06 11.18 -5.03
N ARG A 78 4.96 11.63 -5.58
CA ARG A 78 3.84 12.24 -4.89
C ARG A 78 2.65 11.34 -5.04
N LEU A 79 2.21 10.74 -3.94
CA LEU A 79 1.02 9.91 -3.88
C LEU A 79 -0.11 10.68 -3.23
N SER A 80 -1.28 10.67 -3.86
CA SER A 80 -2.52 11.16 -3.27
C SER A 80 -3.54 10.02 -3.36
N ASP A 81 -3.94 9.51 -2.20
CA ASP A 81 -4.79 8.34 -2.07
C ASP A 81 -6.09 8.70 -1.37
N LEU A 82 -7.20 8.22 -1.93
CA LEU A 82 -8.49 8.17 -1.27
C LEU A 82 -8.89 6.71 -1.14
N THR A 83 -8.95 6.20 0.09
CA THR A 83 -9.24 4.80 0.40
C THR A 83 -10.56 4.71 1.16
N TYR A 84 -11.50 3.94 0.63
CA TYR A 84 -12.71 3.52 1.32
C TYR A 84 -12.56 2.08 1.75
N THR A 85 -12.81 1.78 3.03
CA THR A 85 -12.71 0.43 3.60
C THR A 85 -14.02 0.07 4.29
N LEU A 86 -14.57 -1.08 3.94
CA LEU A 86 -15.76 -1.68 4.55
C LEU A 86 -15.46 -3.13 4.95
N GLU A 87 -15.56 -3.43 6.23
CA GLU A 87 -15.52 -4.80 6.76
C GLU A 87 -16.92 -5.26 7.19
N LEU A 88 -17.21 -6.53 6.95
CA LEU A 88 -18.46 -7.18 7.36
C LEU A 88 -18.19 -8.25 8.43
N TYR A 89 -19.20 -8.57 9.23
CA TYR A 89 -19.07 -9.54 10.33
C TYR A 89 -18.78 -10.99 9.88
N ASN A 90 -18.96 -11.29 8.60
CA ASN A 90 -18.66 -12.60 8.01
C ASN A 90 -17.19 -12.75 7.54
N ASN A 91 -16.29 -11.89 8.02
CA ASN A 91 -14.87 -11.83 7.62
C ASN A 91 -14.65 -11.52 6.12
N PHE A 92 -15.61 -10.86 5.49
CA PHE A 92 -15.48 -10.31 4.16
C PHE A 92 -15.19 -8.81 4.26
N SER A 93 -14.26 -8.32 3.47
CA SER A 93 -13.98 -6.88 3.39
C SER A 93 -13.78 -6.42 1.96
N VAL A 94 -14.12 -5.16 1.74
CA VAL A 94 -13.98 -4.44 0.48
C VAL A 94 -13.13 -3.20 0.73
N GLU A 95 -12.13 -3.00 -0.10
CA GLU A 95 -11.36 -1.77 -0.13
C GLU A 95 -11.37 -1.20 -1.54
N ALA A 96 -11.73 0.07 -1.66
CA ALA A 96 -11.65 0.84 -2.90
C ALA A 96 -10.63 1.96 -2.74
N LEU A 97 -9.59 1.94 -3.56
CA LEU A 97 -8.50 2.91 -3.56
C LEU A 97 -8.52 3.70 -4.87
N LEU A 98 -8.69 5.01 -4.78
CA LEU A 98 -8.38 5.96 -5.84
C LEU A 98 -6.98 6.51 -5.59
N ARG A 99 -6.08 6.37 -6.56
CA ARG A 99 -4.71 6.85 -6.45
C ARG A 99 -4.34 7.76 -7.59
N ASN A 100 -3.71 8.88 -7.24
CA ASN A 100 -2.93 9.70 -8.14
C ASN A 100 -1.46 9.56 -7.75
N ASP A 101 -0.66 8.91 -8.60
CA ASP A 101 0.78 8.71 -8.43
C ASP A 101 1.53 9.56 -9.45
N ARG A 102 2.17 10.62 -8.99
CA ARG A 102 3.05 11.46 -9.81
C ARG A 102 4.49 11.14 -9.50
N ARG A 103 5.18 10.55 -10.48
CA ARG A 103 6.60 10.22 -10.41
C ARG A 103 7.42 11.27 -11.11
N ILE A 104 8.51 11.70 -10.46
CA ILE A 104 9.35 12.82 -10.90
C ILE A 104 10.74 12.26 -11.17
N ALA A 105 11.24 12.51 -12.38
CA ALA A 105 12.57 12.09 -12.79
C ALA A 105 13.65 12.76 -11.92
N THR A 106 14.72 12.00 -11.68
CA THR A 106 15.96 12.53 -11.11
C THR A 106 17.04 12.60 -12.18
N GLY A 107 18.15 13.28 -11.90
CA GLY A 107 19.28 13.29 -12.82
C GLY A 107 19.90 11.91 -13.06
N TRP A 108 19.57 10.93 -12.23
CA TRP A 108 20.08 9.55 -12.33
C TRP A 108 19.14 8.63 -13.12
N ILE A 109 17.82 8.90 -13.08
CA ILE A 109 16.82 8.13 -13.81
C ILE A 109 15.99 9.12 -14.63
N PRO A 110 16.38 9.36 -15.89
CA PRO A 110 15.59 10.17 -16.81
C PRO A 110 14.35 9.38 -17.26
N PHE A 111 13.23 10.06 -17.39
CA PHE A 111 12.06 9.51 -18.07
C PHE A 111 12.07 9.95 -19.52
N VAL A 112 11.76 9.02 -20.43
CA VAL A 112 11.59 9.28 -21.85
C VAL A 112 10.22 8.79 -22.32
N ASP A 113 9.61 9.52 -23.22
CA ASP A 113 8.37 9.08 -23.88
C ASP A 113 8.66 8.05 -24.99
N GLY A 114 7.59 7.53 -25.60
CA GLY A 114 7.71 6.57 -26.72
C GLY A 114 8.42 7.12 -27.96
N ASN A 115 8.61 8.44 -28.05
CA ASN A 115 9.31 9.13 -29.12
C ASN A 115 10.76 9.51 -28.75
N GLY A 116 11.22 9.12 -27.55
CA GLY A 116 12.56 9.42 -27.07
C GLY A 116 12.73 10.81 -26.44
N ASN A 117 11.66 11.59 -26.26
CA ASN A 117 11.76 12.91 -25.65
C ASN A 117 11.84 12.80 -24.12
N ALA A 118 12.70 13.61 -23.51
CA ALA A 118 12.84 13.64 -22.05
C ALA A 118 11.58 14.20 -21.38
N MET A 119 11.14 13.52 -20.32
CA MET A 119 10.02 13.94 -19.47
C MET A 119 10.51 14.23 -18.06
N SER A 120 10.09 15.35 -17.48
CA SER A 120 10.38 15.67 -16.08
C SER A 120 9.58 14.85 -15.08
N HIS A 121 8.40 14.42 -15.46
CA HIS A 121 7.51 13.61 -14.63
C HIS A 121 6.46 12.90 -15.49
N TYR A 122 5.86 11.88 -14.92
CA TYR A 122 4.62 11.30 -15.43
C TYR A 122 3.62 11.05 -14.27
N THR A 123 2.35 10.97 -14.60
CA THR A 123 1.28 10.78 -13.63
C THR A 123 0.43 9.59 -14.03
N GLU A 124 0.18 8.72 -13.06
CA GLU A 124 -0.72 7.58 -13.17
C GLU A 124 -1.91 7.77 -12.23
N ASN A 125 -3.11 7.65 -12.77
CA ASN A 125 -4.33 7.66 -11.99
C ASN A 125 -5.00 6.30 -12.14
N TYR A 126 -5.34 5.66 -11.04
CA TYR A 126 -6.02 4.38 -11.09
C TYR A 126 -6.97 4.16 -9.93
N LEU A 127 -7.96 3.32 -10.20
CA LEU A 127 -8.85 2.74 -9.21
C LEU A 127 -8.39 1.30 -8.95
N LYS A 128 -8.21 0.94 -7.69
CA LYS A 128 -7.98 -0.45 -7.26
C LYS A 128 -9.10 -0.87 -6.34
N LEU A 129 -9.78 -1.95 -6.69
CA LEU A 129 -10.76 -2.62 -5.85
C LEU A 129 -10.12 -3.88 -5.29
N THR A 130 -10.16 -4.06 -3.98
CA THR A 130 -9.65 -5.25 -3.29
C THR A 130 -10.78 -5.89 -2.48
N LEU A 131 -11.00 -7.17 -2.72
CA LEU A 131 -11.92 -8.02 -1.97
C LEU A 131 -11.09 -8.99 -1.15
N ARG A 132 -11.36 -9.07 0.15
CA ARG A 132 -10.71 -10.02 1.05
C ARG A 132 -11.78 -10.86 1.74
N TYR A 133 -11.58 -12.16 1.73
CA TYR A 133 -12.43 -13.11 2.44
C TYR A 133 -11.58 -14.09 3.25
N ALA A 134 -11.84 -14.16 4.55
CA ALA A 134 -11.07 -14.99 5.48
C ALA A 134 -12.01 -15.82 6.36
N PRO A 135 -12.63 -16.90 5.81
CA PRO A 135 -13.58 -17.70 6.54
C PRO A 135 -12.96 -18.33 7.77
N GLY A 136 -13.66 -18.16 8.91
CA GLY A 136 -13.21 -18.71 10.18
C GLY A 136 -12.07 -17.96 10.86
N GLU A 137 -11.59 -16.84 10.31
CA GLU A 137 -10.59 -15.99 10.96
C GLU A 137 -11.14 -15.46 12.29
N LYS A 138 -10.36 -15.64 13.35
CA LYS A 138 -10.62 -15.11 14.67
C LYS A 138 -9.51 -14.17 15.07
N PHE A 139 -9.87 -13.09 15.74
CA PHE A 139 -8.88 -12.12 16.22
C PHE A 139 -9.24 -11.57 17.59
N PHE A 140 -8.21 -11.23 18.33
CA PHE A 140 -8.33 -10.44 19.52
C PHE A 140 -8.30 -8.96 19.14
N GLN A 141 -9.34 -8.22 19.53
CA GLN A 141 -9.45 -6.79 19.30
C GLN A 141 -9.07 -6.04 20.57
N SER A 142 -7.99 -5.29 20.52
CA SER A 142 -7.71 -4.23 21.50
C SER A 142 -8.27 -2.89 20.99
N ARG A 143 -8.18 -1.84 21.78
CA ARG A 143 -8.71 -0.51 21.43
C ARG A 143 -8.11 0.06 20.12
N SER A 144 -6.86 -0.24 19.80
CA SER A 144 -6.15 0.35 18.67
C SER A 144 -5.53 -0.67 17.70
N ALA A 145 -5.52 -1.95 18.06
CA ALA A 145 -4.88 -2.99 17.28
C ALA A 145 -5.70 -4.29 17.28
N ARG A 146 -5.57 -5.05 16.22
CA ARG A 146 -6.20 -6.35 16.02
C ARG A 146 -5.12 -7.39 15.76
N TYR A 147 -5.17 -8.50 16.50
CA TYR A 147 -4.21 -9.58 16.42
C TYR A 147 -4.91 -10.88 16.04
N PRO A 148 -4.47 -11.60 15.00
CA PRO A 148 -5.06 -12.88 14.64
C PRO A 148 -4.80 -13.89 15.76
N VAL A 149 -5.84 -14.64 16.14
CA VAL A 149 -5.77 -15.70 17.17
C VAL A 149 -5.51 -17.04 16.51
N ASN A 150 -6.20 -17.32 15.40
CA ASN A 150 -5.96 -18.50 14.59
C ASN A 150 -5.23 -18.11 13.31
N LEU A 151 -3.99 -18.59 13.20
CA LEU A 151 -3.12 -18.27 12.05
C LEU A 151 -3.31 -19.22 10.86
N ASP A 152 -4.15 -20.23 11.00
CA ASP A 152 -4.43 -21.28 10.03
C ASP A 152 -5.70 -21.05 9.20
N ALA A 153 -6.46 -19.99 9.51
CA ALA A 153 -7.59 -19.60 8.69
C ALA A 153 -7.14 -19.23 7.26
N PRO A 154 -7.79 -19.76 6.21
CA PRO A 154 -7.44 -19.38 4.85
C PRO A 154 -7.85 -17.93 4.60
N VAL A 155 -6.99 -17.21 3.86
CA VAL A 155 -7.25 -15.83 3.43
C VAL A 155 -7.21 -15.79 1.92
N PHE A 156 -8.29 -15.31 1.31
CA PHE A 156 -8.41 -15.10 -0.12
C PHE A 156 -8.45 -13.60 -0.39
N ILE A 157 -7.63 -13.14 -1.33
CA ILE A 157 -7.61 -11.74 -1.74
C ILE A 157 -7.71 -11.69 -3.26
N LEU A 158 -8.70 -10.96 -3.75
CA LEU A 158 -8.86 -10.65 -5.16
C LEU A 158 -8.76 -9.14 -5.31
N SER A 159 -7.84 -8.66 -6.14
CA SER A 159 -7.73 -7.25 -6.43
C SER A 159 -7.76 -6.99 -7.93
N HIS A 160 -8.40 -5.89 -8.31
CA HIS A 160 -8.49 -5.43 -9.68
C HIS A 160 -8.10 -3.97 -9.74
N THR A 161 -7.09 -3.66 -10.56
CA THR A 161 -6.59 -2.31 -10.80
C THR A 161 -6.98 -1.87 -12.20
N PHE A 162 -7.65 -0.74 -12.29
CA PHE A 162 -8.16 -0.18 -13.52
C PHE A 162 -7.71 1.26 -13.68
N ALA A 163 -7.03 1.55 -14.80
CA ALA A 163 -6.63 2.89 -15.20
C ALA A 163 -7.00 3.08 -16.68
N PRO A 164 -8.13 3.74 -17.00
CA PRO A 164 -8.55 3.93 -18.39
C PRO A 164 -7.65 4.92 -19.11
N GLN A 165 -7.61 4.79 -20.43
CA GLN A 165 -6.96 5.75 -21.31
C GLN A 165 -7.61 7.13 -21.16
N GLY A 166 -6.79 8.17 -20.97
CA GLY A 166 -7.24 9.54 -20.70
C GLY A 166 -7.16 9.94 -19.22
N LEU A 167 -7.33 9.03 -18.27
CA LEU A 167 -7.09 9.26 -16.85
C LEU A 167 -5.62 8.99 -16.48
N SER A 168 -5.00 8.01 -17.16
CA SER A 168 -3.57 7.70 -17.02
C SER A 168 -2.90 7.75 -18.39
N LYS A 169 -1.62 8.13 -18.43
CA LYS A 169 -0.82 8.09 -19.66
C LYS A 169 -0.71 6.66 -20.21
N TYR A 170 -0.66 5.68 -19.32
CA TYR A 170 -0.60 4.26 -19.66
C TYR A 170 -1.83 3.56 -19.08
N PRO A 171 -2.70 2.97 -19.94
CA PRO A 171 -3.84 2.23 -19.45
C PRO A 171 -3.39 0.96 -18.72
N VAL A 172 -4.00 0.69 -17.58
CA VAL A 172 -3.72 -0.50 -16.77
C VAL A 172 -5.04 -1.23 -16.54
N ASN A 173 -5.01 -2.54 -16.76
CA ASN A 173 -6.10 -3.46 -16.43
C ASN A 173 -5.46 -4.73 -15.86
N LYS A 174 -5.37 -4.82 -14.53
CA LYS A 174 -4.64 -5.89 -13.85
C LYS A 174 -5.53 -6.52 -12.78
N THR A 175 -5.72 -7.83 -12.87
CA THR A 175 -6.38 -8.63 -11.84
C THR A 175 -5.35 -9.50 -11.16
N GLU A 176 -5.34 -9.50 -9.83
CA GLU A 176 -4.46 -10.30 -8.99
C GLU A 176 -5.30 -11.11 -8.02
N PHE A 177 -5.01 -12.39 -7.92
CA PHE A 177 -5.58 -13.27 -6.92
C PHE A 177 -4.48 -13.85 -6.05
N SER A 178 -4.66 -13.82 -4.74
CA SER A 178 -3.77 -14.49 -3.80
C SER A 178 -4.57 -15.30 -2.79
N MET A 179 -3.99 -16.44 -2.41
CA MET A 179 -4.50 -17.30 -1.36
C MET A 179 -3.37 -17.57 -0.38
N GLN A 180 -3.65 -17.43 0.89
CA GLN A 180 -2.71 -17.76 1.96
C GLN A 180 -3.38 -18.68 2.95
N LYS A 181 -2.68 -19.74 3.34
CA LYS A 181 -3.14 -20.66 4.37
C LYS A 181 -1.94 -21.30 5.06
N ARG A 182 -1.94 -21.29 6.40
CA ARG A 182 -0.93 -21.95 7.21
C ARG A 182 -1.31 -23.40 7.50
N PHE A 183 -0.35 -24.29 7.30
CA PHE A 183 -0.46 -25.71 7.65
C PHE A 183 0.54 -26.02 8.77
N TRP A 184 0.03 -26.47 9.91
CA TRP A 184 0.87 -26.87 11.03
C TRP A 184 1.42 -28.29 10.83
N LEU A 185 2.74 -28.44 10.96
CA LEU A 185 3.45 -29.70 10.83
C LEU A 185 3.80 -30.30 12.20
N SER A 186 2.96 -30.09 13.21
CA SER A 186 3.20 -30.55 14.58
C SER A 186 4.53 -30.00 15.13
N ALA A 187 5.43 -30.87 15.59
CA ALA A 187 6.75 -30.49 16.15
C ALA A 187 7.70 -29.87 15.12
N PHE A 188 7.44 -29.99 13.82
CA PHE A 188 8.31 -29.47 12.75
C PHE A 188 8.00 -28.03 12.33
N GLY A 189 7.02 -27.37 12.98
CA GLY A 189 6.66 -25.98 12.68
C GLY A 189 5.46 -25.86 11.75
N TYR A 190 5.55 -25.00 10.72
CA TYR A 190 4.45 -24.71 9.79
C TYR A 190 4.97 -24.42 8.37
N ILE A 191 4.06 -24.53 7.42
CA ILE A 191 4.23 -24.09 6.02
C ILE A 191 3.11 -23.07 5.73
N ASP A 192 3.47 -21.93 5.12
CA ASP A 192 2.56 -20.90 4.61
C ASP A 192 2.44 -21.02 3.08
#